data_693a0577f54f686a85af5ca5e6a197ee
#
_entry.id   693a0577f54f686a85af5ca5e6a197ee
#
_cell.length_a   1.000
_cell.length_b   1.000
_cell.length_c   1.000
_cell.angle_alpha   90.00
_cell.angle_beta   90.00
_cell.angle_gamma   90.00
#
_symmetry.space_group_name_H-M   'P 1'
#
loop_
_entity.id
_entity.type
_entity.pdbx_description
1 polymer ?
#
loop_
_entity_poly.entity_id
_entity_poly.type
_entity_poly.pdbx_seq_one_letter_code
_entity_poly.pdbx_strand_id
1 'polypeptide(L)'
;MTQKDPLADLPWPGATVTPSEACSQAIRGSCTRGLCAERGVSAMGRAFLTLGLCVVLLAAYSWYALTDRPASPVLHTALFGAMGWLGAQALLVFATLARPPGKRGSRALRIGMLLAVPVLFTGYMALISNEHFAFAKFSHGAPAAHAIGCGLVALFMGALIAGGALVAWRKTDPYNPGISGAMVGMVAGLASGSGMSVACASHEAFHSCFAHGMVVFVLAIAGFGLGRRLLPP
;
A
#
# COMPACT_ATOMS: atom_id res chain seq x y z
N MET A 1 -14.74 -41.34 12.10
CA MET A 1 -13.88 -40.79 13.16
C MET A 1 -14.58 -39.56 13.70
N THR A 2 -15.30 -39.72 14.82
CA THR A 2 -15.94 -38.58 15.52
C THR A 2 -14.86 -37.82 16.27
N GLN A 3 -14.58 -36.61 15.83
CA GLN A 3 -13.64 -35.72 16.50
C GLN A 3 -14.23 -35.35 17.86
N LYS A 4 -13.63 -35.86 18.93
CA LYS A 4 -14.02 -35.57 20.30
C LYS A 4 -13.79 -34.11 20.56
N ASP A 5 -14.83 -33.36 20.96
CA ASP A 5 -14.72 -31.96 21.31
C ASP A 5 -13.79 -31.80 22.51
N PRO A 6 -12.61 -31.15 22.37
CA PRO A 6 -11.64 -31.02 23.47
C PRO A 6 -12.17 -30.16 24.63
N LEU A 7 -13.30 -29.45 24.44
CA LEU A 7 -13.92 -28.60 25.46
C LEU A 7 -14.99 -29.34 26.29
N ALA A 8 -15.41 -30.55 25.86
CA ALA A 8 -16.46 -31.34 26.55
C ALA A 8 -16.03 -31.84 27.94
N ASP A 9 -14.73 -31.99 28.17
CA ASP A 9 -14.15 -32.55 29.40
C ASP A 9 -13.61 -31.44 30.35
N LEU A 10 -13.78 -30.14 30.02
CA LEU A 10 -13.45 -29.09 30.97
C LEU A 10 -14.49 -29.00 32.06
N PRO A 11 -14.10 -29.11 33.38
CA PRO A 11 -15.03 -28.90 34.48
C PRO A 11 -15.44 -27.40 34.50
N TRP A 12 -16.43 -27.07 33.72
CA TRP A 12 -17.13 -25.82 33.96
C TRP A 12 -17.71 -25.89 35.38
N PRO A 13 -17.42 -24.94 36.27
CA PRO A 13 -18.08 -24.89 37.53
C PRO A 13 -19.58 -24.82 37.24
N GLY A 14 -20.26 -25.93 37.45
CA GLY A 14 -21.63 -26.20 37.02
C GLY A 14 -22.67 -25.41 37.77
N ALA A 15 -22.64 -24.11 37.66
CA ALA A 15 -23.78 -23.25 37.88
C ALA A 15 -24.20 -22.71 36.54
N THR A 16 -25.27 -23.23 35.96
CA THR A 16 -26.09 -22.52 34.99
C THR A 16 -26.66 -21.27 35.69
N VAL A 17 -25.78 -20.32 35.99
CA VAL A 17 -26.22 -19.00 36.41
C VAL A 17 -26.83 -18.37 35.16
N THR A 18 -28.11 -18.58 34.99
CA THR A 18 -28.90 -17.83 34.00
C THR A 18 -28.72 -16.36 34.36
N PRO A 19 -28.08 -15.55 33.52
CA PRO A 19 -27.90 -14.14 33.84
C PRO A 19 -29.26 -13.51 34.10
N SER A 20 -29.38 -12.70 35.13
CA SER A 20 -30.65 -11.99 35.37
C SER A 20 -31.03 -11.23 34.09
N GLU A 21 -32.33 -11.07 33.89
CA GLU A 21 -32.84 -10.38 32.70
C GLU A 21 -32.27 -8.95 32.58
N ALA A 22 -32.04 -8.29 33.73
CA ALA A 22 -31.39 -6.99 33.83
C ALA A 22 -29.93 -7.02 33.35
N CYS A 23 -29.19 -8.09 33.71
CA CYS A 23 -27.80 -8.29 33.25
C CYS A 23 -27.77 -8.56 31.75
N SER A 24 -28.69 -9.38 31.24
CA SER A 24 -28.82 -9.67 29.80
C SER A 24 -29.20 -8.43 29.01
N GLN A 25 -30.09 -7.57 29.52
CA GLN A 25 -30.44 -6.29 28.90
C GLN A 25 -29.29 -5.27 28.96
N ALA A 26 -28.52 -5.21 30.05
CA ALA A 26 -27.36 -4.35 30.18
C ALA A 26 -26.26 -4.77 29.18
N ILE A 27 -26.01 -6.09 29.04
CA ILE A 27 -25.05 -6.63 28.06
C ILE A 27 -25.54 -6.33 26.63
N ARG A 28 -26.81 -6.57 26.30
CA ARG A 28 -27.37 -6.22 24.98
C ARG A 28 -27.29 -4.72 24.72
N GLY A 29 -27.60 -3.89 25.70
CA GLY A 29 -27.53 -2.43 25.59
C GLY A 29 -26.12 -1.88 25.41
N SER A 30 -25.12 -2.52 26.05
CA SER A 30 -23.71 -2.15 25.82
C SER A 30 -23.18 -2.70 24.49
N CYS A 31 -23.57 -3.90 24.10
CA CYS A 31 -23.24 -4.46 22.78
C CYS A 31 -23.87 -3.64 21.65
N THR A 32 -25.17 -3.27 21.75
CA THR A 32 -25.82 -2.43 20.73
C THR A 32 -25.24 -1.02 20.66
N ARG A 33 -24.84 -0.42 21.78
CA ARG A 33 -24.14 0.88 21.80
C ARG A 33 -22.71 0.78 21.22
N GLY A 34 -22.01 -0.29 21.53
CA GLY A 34 -20.67 -0.56 20.97
C GLY A 34 -20.70 -1.03 19.51
N LEU A 35 -21.82 -1.64 19.07
CA LEU A 35 -22.07 -2.08 17.69
C LEU A 35 -22.84 -1.05 16.86
N CYS A 36 -23.24 0.11 17.42
CA CYS A 36 -23.60 1.24 16.60
C CYS A 36 -22.39 1.58 15.74
N ALA A 37 -22.35 0.93 14.58
CA ALA A 37 -21.33 1.18 13.57
C ALA A 37 -21.32 2.69 13.34
N GLU A 38 -20.27 3.36 13.79
CA GLU A 38 -19.95 4.65 13.19
C GLU A 38 -20.13 4.44 11.69
N ARG A 39 -20.94 5.24 11.02
CA ARG A 39 -21.16 5.18 9.57
C ARG A 39 -19.83 5.49 8.88
N GLY A 40 -18.87 4.60 9.07
CA GLY A 40 -17.56 4.66 8.45
C GLY A 40 -17.67 4.32 6.97
N VAL A 41 -16.83 4.92 6.19
CA VAL A 41 -16.66 4.57 4.77
C VAL A 41 -16.45 3.06 4.65
N SER A 42 -17.20 2.41 3.77
CA SER A 42 -17.08 0.96 3.55
C SER A 42 -15.66 0.57 3.12
N ALA A 43 -15.26 -0.69 3.34
CA ALA A 43 -13.95 -1.17 2.89
C ALA A 43 -13.75 -0.95 1.37
N MET A 44 -14.81 -1.11 0.59
CA MET A 44 -14.79 -0.84 -0.85
C MET A 44 -14.61 0.65 -1.14
N GLY A 45 -15.32 1.54 -0.42
CA GLY A 45 -15.16 2.99 -0.56
C GLY A 45 -13.74 3.45 -0.23
N ARG A 46 -13.10 2.87 0.79
CA ARG A 46 -11.69 3.14 1.13
C ARG A 46 -10.74 2.64 0.04
N ALA A 47 -11.02 1.47 -0.55
CA ALA A 47 -10.25 0.94 -1.67
C ALA A 47 -10.32 1.88 -2.89
N PHE A 48 -11.52 2.33 -3.26
CA PHE A 48 -11.70 3.29 -4.35
C PHE A 48 -11.06 4.64 -4.04
N LEU A 49 -11.13 5.13 -2.81
CA LEU A 49 -10.43 6.36 -2.41
C LEU A 49 -8.92 6.21 -2.58
N THR A 50 -8.34 5.11 -2.10
CA THR A 50 -6.90 4.84 -2.22
C THR A 50 -6.47 4.79 -3.68
N LEU A 51 -7.19 4.05 -4.52
CA LEU A 51 -6.91 3.95 -5.95
C LEU A 51 -7.18 5.26 -6.69
N GLY A 52 -8.21 6.00 -6.30
CA GLY A 52 -8.51 7.32 -6.85
C GLY A 52 -7.35 8.30 -6.63
N LEU A 53 -6.75 8.31 -5.44
CA LEU A 53 -5.55 9.10 -5.15
C LEU A 53 -4.37 8.69 -6.06
N CYS A 54 -4.16 7.38 -6.27
CA CYS A 54 -3.12 6.88 -7.17
C CYS A 54 -3.38 7.31 -8.63
N VAL A 55 -4.63 7.21 -9.10
CA VAL A 55 -5.02 7.62 -10.46
C VAL A 55 -4.84 9.13 -10.66
N VAL A 56 -5.26 9.95 -9.70
CA VAL A 56 -5.10 11.40 -9.78
C VAL A 56 -3.63 11.79 -9.87
N LEU A 57 -2.78 11.16 -9.04
CA LEU A 57 -1.34 11.42 -9.11
C LEU A 57 -0.75 10.99 -10.45
N LEU A 58 -1.06 9.79 -10.93
CA LEU A 58 -0.58 9.31 -12.21
C LEU A 58 -1.06 10.21 -13.37
N ALA A 59 -2.31 10.64 -13.33
CA ALA A 59 -2.85 11.57 -14.32
C ALA A 59 -2.11 12.93 -14.30
N ALA A 60 -1.82 13.47 -13.11
CA ALA A 60 -1.06 14.71 -12.98
C ALA A 60 0.36 14.60 -13.56
N TYR A 61 1.08 13.52 -13.25
CA TYR A 61 2.40 13.26 -13.82
C TYR A 61 2.35 13.03 -15.33
N SER A 62 1.35 12.30 -15.81
CA SER A 62 1.17 12.06 -17.25
C SER A 62 0.83 13.34 -17.99
N TRP A 63 -0.03 14.17 -17.43
CA TRP A 63 -0.35 15.50 -17.98
C TRP A 63 0.90 16.36 -18.11
N TYR A 64 1.68 16.48 -17.02
CA TYR A 64 2.93 17.22 -17.02
C TYR A 64 3.89 16.71 -18.11
N ALA A 65 4.09 15.36 -18.18
CA ALA A 65 5.00 14.77 -19.15
C ALA A 65 4.54 15.00 -20.61
N LEU A 66 3.24 14.93 -20.89
CA LEU A 66 2.70 15.09 -22.24
C LEU A 66 2.67 16.55 -22.71
N THR A 67 2.57 17.51 -21.76
CA THR A 67 2.59 18.94 -22.11
C THR A 67 4.01 19.49 -22.29
N ASP A 68 4.97 18.92 -21.57
CA ASP A 68 6.33 19.48 -21.47
C ASP A 68 7.36 18.73 -22.33
N ARG A 69 6.99 17.62 -22.98
CA ARG A 69 7.89 16.75 -23.71
C ARG A 69 7.40 16.34 -25.09
N PRO A 70 8.30 16.23 -26.07
CA PRO A 70 7.96 15.60 -27.33
C PRO A 70 7.61 14.12 -27.12
N ALA A 71 6.64 13.64 -27.90
CA ALA A 71 6.31 12.23 -27.93
C ALA A 71 7.55 11.40 -28.30
N SER A 72 7.87 10.40 -27.47
CA SER A 72 9.01 9.50 -27.68
C SER A 72 8.62 8.06 -27.35
N PRO A 73 9.28 7.07 -27.98
CA PRO A 73 9.03 5.66 -27.63
C PRO A 73 9.22 5.35 -26.13
N VAL A 74 10.18 6.03 -25.49
CA VAL A 74 10.45 5.86 -24.07
C VAL A 74 9.31 6.40 -23.20
N LEU A 75 8.75 7.55 -23.55
CA LEU A 75 7.58 8.10 -22.86
C LEU A 75 6.38 7.15 -22.98
N HIS A 76 6.12 6.58 -24.16
CA HIS A 76 5.06 5.61 -24.34
C HIS A 76 5.29 4.36 -23.49
N THR A 77 6.51 3.82 -23.47
CA THR A 77 6.86 2.65 -22.63
C THR A 77 6.65 2.95 -21.15
N ALA A 78 7.05 4.14 -20.67
CA ALA A 78 6.84 4.57 -19.30
C ALA A 78 5.34 4.70 -18.95
N LEU A 79 4.53 5.26 -19.85
CA LEU A 79 3.07 5.37 -19.69
C LEU A 79 2.40 3.99 -19.62
N PHE A 80 2.71 3.08 -20.55
CA PHE A 80 2.16 1.72 -20.53
C PHE A 80 2.58 0.96 -19.27
N GLY A 81 3.83 1.10 -18.86
CA GLY A 81 4.31 0.51 -17.62
C GLY A 81 3.61 1.07 -16.38
N ALA A 82 3.43 2.39 -16.31
CA ALA A 82 2.70 3.03 -15.22
C ALA A 82 1.24 2.56 -15.14
N MET A 83 0.57 2.37 -16.28
CA MET A 83 -0.78 1.80 -16.32
C MET A 83 -0.80 0.33 -15.85
N GLY A 84 0.20 -0.47 -16.23
CA GLY A 84 0.35 -1.85 -15.74
C GLY A 84 0.53 -1.89 -14.22
N TRP A 85 1.38 -0.99 -13.67
CA TRP A 85 1.57 -0.88 -12.23
C TRP A 85 0.33 -0.36 -11.49
N LEU A 86 -0.48 0.49 -12.11
CA LEU A 86 -1.80 0.86 -11.57
C LEU A 86 -2.72 -0.36 -11.44
N GLY A 87 -2.72 -1.24 -12.42
CA GLY A 87 -3.43 -2.53 -12.35
C GLY A 87 -2.93 -3.40 -11.20
N ALA A 88 -1.61 -3.50 -11.00
CA ALA A 88 -1.01 -4.20 -9.87
C ALA A 88 -1.42 -3.59 -8.52
N GLN A 89 -1.44 -2.26 -8.41
CA GLN A 89 -1.92 -1.56 -7.22
C GLN A 89 -3.39 -1.90 -6.92
N ALA A 90 -4.24 -1.91 -7.94
CA ALA A 90 -5.64 -2.31 -7.79
C ALA A 90 -5.76 -3.73 -7.26
N LEU A 91 -5.03 -4.69 -7.85
CA LEU A 91 -5.00 -6.07 -7.37
C LEU A 91 -4.54 -6.16 -5.91
N LEU A 92 -3.47 -5.45 -5.53
CA LEU A 92 -2.97 -5.44 -4.15
C LEU A 92 -4.01 -4.89 -3.18
N VAL A 93 -4.65 -3.76 -3.50
CA VAL A 93 -5.67 -3.14 -2.65
C VAL A 93 -6.87 -4.07 -2.47
N PHE A 94 -7.42 -4.61 -3.57
CA PHE A 94 -8.60 -5.47 -3.49
C PHE A 94 -8.31 -6.84 -2.89
N ALA A 95 -7.15 -7.44 -3.17
CA ALA A 95 -6.79 -8.75 -2.61
C ALA A 95 -6.45 -8.71 -1.13
N THR A 96 -5.88 -7.60 -0.64
CA THR A 96 -5.32 -7.54 0.72
C THR A 96 -6.02 -6.56 1.65
N LEU A 97 -6.37 -5.36 1.21
CA LEU A 97 -6.93 -4.31 2.08
C LEU A 97 -8.45 -4.29 2.09
N ALA A 98 -9.09 -4.40 0.92
CA ALA A 98 -10.55 -4.32 0.80
C ALA A 98 -11.29 -5.52 1.40
N ARG A 99 -10.62 -6.65 1.62
CA ARG A 99 -11.21 -7.83 2.26
C ARG A 99 -11.35 -7.64 3.77
N PRO A 100 -12.35 -8.24 4.41
CA PRO A 100 -12.47 -8.28 5.86
C PRO A 100 -11.17 -8.80 6.50
N PRO A 101 -10.79 -8.33 7.70
CA PRO A 101 -9.50 -8.66 8.32
C PRO A 101 -9.19 -10.16 8.36
N GLY A 102 -10.16 -11.01 8.69
CA GLY A 102 -9.98 -12.48 8.71
C GLY A 102 -9.87 -13.15 7.32
N LYS A 103 -10.14 -12.42 6.22
CA LYS A 103 -10.10 -12.94 4.83
C LYS A 103 -9.00 -12.27 3.98
N ARG A 104 -8.11 -11.49 4.57
CA ARG A 104 -7.04 -10.73 3.87
C ARG A 104 -5.86 -11.57 3.36
N GLY A 105 -5.97 -12.87 3.30
CA GLY A 105 -4.88 -13.78 2.97
C GLY A 105 -3.93 -14.04 4.14
N SER A 106 -3.06 -15.06 3.99
CA SER A 106 -2.12 -15.42 5.05
C SER A 106 -1.07 -14.32 5.28
N ARG A 107 -0.56 -14.25 6.52
CA ARG A 107 0.52 -13.33 6.88
C ARG A 107 1.76 -13.55 5.98
N ALA A 108 2.09 -14.81 5.69
CA ALA A 108 3.22 -15.17 4.85
C ALA A 108 3.06 -14.65 3.42
N LEU A 109 1.87 -14.80 2.82
CA LEU A 109 1.57 -14.27 1.49
C LEU A 109 1.74 -12.75 1.43
N ARG A 110 1.23 -12.02 2.42
CA ARG A 110 1.34 -10.56 2.48
C ARG A 110 2.78 -10.09 2.65
N ILE A 111 3.59 -10.78 3.47
CA ILE A 111 5.02 -10.53 3.60
C ILE A 111 5.73 -10.84 2.27
N GLY A 112 5.41 -11.97 1.63
CA GLY A 112 5.93 -12.31 0.32
C GLY A 112 5.67 -11.21 -0.73
N MET A 113 4.46 -10.66 -0.77
CA MET A 113 4.14 -9.52 -1.64
C MET A 113 4.93 -8.26 -1.30
N LEU A 114 5.10 -7.95 -0.01
CA LEU A 114 5.88 -6.79 0.44
C LEU A 114 7.37 -6.88 0.07
N LEU A 115 7.90 -8.08 -0.08
CA LEU A 115 9.28 -8.30 -0.53
C LEU A 115 9.38 -8.37 -2.06
N ALA A 116 8.50 -9.14 -2.70
CA ALA A 116 8.57 -9.39 -4.13
C ALA A 116 8.20 -8.16 -4.98
N VAL A 117 7.13 -7.45 -4.62
CA VAL A 117 6.62 -6.36 -5.47
C VAL A 117 7.60 -5.20 -5.60
N PRO A 118 8.25 -4.68 -4.52
CA PRO A 118 9.26 -3.63 -4.66
C PRO A 118 10.47 -4.08 -5.48
N VAL A 119 10.90 -5.35 -5.33
CA VAL A 119 12.02 -5.91 -6.11
C VAL A 119 11.65 -6.00 -7.60
N LEU A 120 10.46 -6.50 -7.92
CA LEU A 120 9.96 -6.56 -9.30
C LEU A 120 9.80 -5.18 -9.91
N PHE A 121 9.32 -4.20 -9.13
CA PHE A 121 9.20 -2.82 -9.59
C PHE A 121 10.57 -2.19 -9.88
N THR A 122 11.53 -2.38 -8.96
CA THR A 122 12.90 -1.86 -9.17
C THR A 122 13.58 -2.53 -10.36
N GLY A 123 13.40 -3.85 -10.52
CA GLY A 123 13.87 -4.59 -11.69
C GLY A 123 13.23 -4.08 -13.00
N TYR A 124 11.91 -3.81 -12.98
CA TYR A 124 11.23 -3.17 -14.10
C TYR A 124 11.84 -1.80 -14.44
N MET A 125 12.13 -0.95 -13.42
CA MET A 125 12.77 0.34 -13.62
C MET A 125 14.15 0.21 -14.27
N ALA A 126 14.91 -0.84 -13.93
CA ALA A 126 16.18 -1.14 -14.58
C ALA A 126 16.02 -1.53 -16.06
N LEU A 127 14.97 -2.33 -16.36
CA LEU A 127 14.73 -2.85 -17.72
C LEU A 127 14.25 -1.76 -18.70
N ILE A 128 13.44 -0.80 -18.25
CA ILE A 128 12.96 0.30 -19.11
C ILE A 128 14.01 1.39 -19.36
N SER A 129 15.13 1.32 -18.67
CA SER A 129 16.22 2.28 -18.82
C SER A 129 16.99 2.01 -20.11
N ASN A 130 17.25 3.07 -20.90
CA ASN A 130 17.90 2.96 -22.21
C ASN A 130 19.41 2.71 -22.16
N GLU A 131 20.00 2.73 -20.98
CA GLU A 131 21.46 2.56 -20.84
C GLU A 131 21.76 1.27 -20.08
N HIS A 132 22.68 0.48 -20.64
CA HIS A 132 23.26 -0.66 -19.90
C HIS A 132 23.80 -0.20 -18.55
N PHE A 133 23.65 -1.03 -17.53
CA PHE A 133 24.16 -0.83 -16.17
C PHE A 133 25.69 -0.57 -16.22
N ALA A 134 26.08 0.62 -16.58
CA ALA A 134 27.46 1.06 -16.53
C ALA A 134 27.67 1.78 -15.19
N PHE A 135 28.06 1.03 -14.17
CA PHE A 135 28.56 1.59 -12.90
C PHE A 135 29.67 2.63 -13.08
N ALA A 136 30.27 2.68 -14.30
CA ALA A 136 31.37 3.57 -14.62
C ALA A 136 30.98 5.05 -14.81
N LYS A 137 29.71 5.40 -15.02
CA LYS A 137 29.28 6.80 -15.22
C LYS A 137 28.96 7.57 -13.93
N PHE A 138 29.24 6.99 -12.78
CA PHE A 138 29.05 7.67 -11.47
C PHE A 138 29.94 8.91 -11.25
N SER A 139 30.84 9.22 -12.16
CA SER A 139 31.93 10.16 -11.93
C SER A 139 31.62 11.63 -12.23
N HIS A 140 30.43 11.99 -12.69
CA HIS A 140 30.15 13.39 -13.05
C HIS A 140 28.96 13.96 -12.26
N GLY A 141 29.25 14.63 -11.17
CA GLY A 141 28.44 15.20 -10.09
C GLY A 141 27.04 15.81 -10.33
N ALA A 142 26.60 16.06 -11.54
CA ALA A 142 25.24 16.55 -11.85
C ALA A 142 24.15 15.46 -11.75
N PRO A 143 24.39 14.20 -12.09
CA PRO A 143 23.37 13.15 -12.06
C PRO A 143 22.84 12.82 -10.67
N ALA A 144 23.68 12.88 -9.62
CA ALA A 144 23.29 12.52 -8.26
C ALA A 144 22.31 13.52 -7.65
N ALA A 145 22.54 14.81 -7.81
CA ALA A 145 21.65 15.86 -7.31
C ALA A 145 20.26 15.77 -7.95
N HIS A 146 20.21 15.49 -9.26
CA HIS A 146 18.96 15.29 -9.97
C HIS A 146 18.20 14.04 -9.49
N ALA A 147 18.90 12.93 -9.29
CA ALA A 147 18.30 11.70 -8.75
C ALA A 147 17.72 11.91 -7.34
N ILE A 148 18.43 12.63 -6.47
CA ILE A 148 17.95 12.99 -5.13
C ILE A 148 16.70 13.86 -5.25
N GLY A 149 16.70 14.90 -6.10
CA GLY A 149 15.55 15.77 -6.31
C GLY A 149 14.31 15.00 -6.76
N CYS A 150 14.42 14.16 -7.79
CA CYS A 150 13.34 13.30 -8.27
C CYS A 150 12.85 12.34 -7.17
N GLY A 151 13.75 11.72 -6.43
CA GLY A 151 13.42 10.81 -5.33
C GLY A 151 12.67 11.51 -4.20
N LEU A 152 13.08 12.73 -3.82
CA LEU A 152 12.40 13.52 -2.80
C LEU A 152 10.99 13.94 -3.24
N VAL A 153 10.80 14.36 -4.49
CA VAL A 153 9.48 14.68 -5.02
C VAL A 153 8.59 13.43 -5.04
N ALA A 154 9.09 12.31 -5.53
CA ALA A 154 8.34 11.06 -5.52
C ALA A 154 8.00 10.60 -4.10
N LEU A 155 8.95 10.72 -3.15
CA LEU A 155 8.72 10.38 -1.75
C LEU A 155 7.66 11.28 -1.12
N PHE A 156 7.71 12.58 -1.35
CA PHE A 156 6.74 13.54 -0.84
C PHE A 156 5.32 13.26 -1.38
N MET A 157 5.18 13.09 -2.68
CA MET A 157 3.88 12.78 -3.30
C MET A 157 3.34 11.43 -2.84
N GLY A 158 4.19 10.42 -2.77
CA GLY A 158 3.81 9.11 -2.22
C GLY A 158 3.42 9.18 -0.74
N ALA A 159 4.09 10.01 0.06
CA ALA A 159 3.75 10.22 1.47
C ALA A 159 2.37 10.87 1.65
N LEU A 160 1.98 11.81 0.77
CA LEU A 160 0.64 12.40 0.77
C LEU A 160 -0.44 11.34 0.50
N ILE A 161 -0.22 10.46 -0.51
CA ILE A 161 -1.14 9.35 -0.80
C ILE A 161 -1.19 8.37 0.38
N ALA A 162 -0.03 7.95 0.91
CA ALA A 162 0.05 7.03 2.02
C ALA A 162 -0.65 7.59 3.26
N GLY A 163 -0.44 8.87 3.56
CA GLY A 163 -1.09 9.58 4.67
C GLY A 163 -2.61 9.60 4.51
N GLY A 164 -3.11 10.05 3.38
CA GLY A 164 -4.54 10.06 3.06
C GLY A 164 -5.18 8.67 3.13
N ALA A 165 -4.52 7.67 2.55
CA ALA A 165 -4.98 6.29 2.60
C ALA A 165 -4.94 5.74 4.03
N LEU A 166 -3.87 5.94 4.82
CA LEU A 166 -3.80 5.48 6.21
C LEU A 166 -4.89 6.10 7.10
N VAL A 167 -5.22 7.37 6.88
CA VAL A 167 -6.35 8.02 7.57
C VAL A 167 -7.67 7.37 7.18
N ALA A 168 -7.89 7.08 5.90
CA ALA A 168 -9.08 6.39 5.42
C ALA A 168 -9.20 4.96 5.97
N TRP A 169 -8.06 4.26 6.15
CA TRP A 169 -7.99 2.91 6.70
C TRP A 169 -7.81 2.86 8.22
N ARG A 170 -7.91 4.00 8.92
CA ARG A 170 -7.77 4.07 10.38
C ARG A 170 -8.73 3.11 11.07
N LYS A 171 -8.25 2.45 12.12
CA LYS A 171 -9.04 1.51 12.96
C LYS A 171 -9.65 0.32 12.21
N THR A 172 -8.98 -0.20 11.17
CA THR A 172 -9.57 -1.26 10.32
C THR A 172 -8.84 -2.60 10.40
N ASP A 173 -7.70 -2.68 11.06
CA ASP A 173 -6.94 -3.94 11.15
C ASP A 173 -6.46 -4.24 12.56
N PRO A 174 -7.23 -5.04 13.34
CA PRO A 174 -6.85 -5.44 14.68
C PRO A 174 -5.74 -6.50 14.71
N TYR A 175 -5.53 -7.25 13.61
CA TYR A 175 -4.64 -8.41 13.63
C TYR A 175 -3.22 -8.11 13.15
N ASN A 176 -3.07 -7.37 12.06
CA ASN A 176 -1.77 -7.11 11.44
C ASN A 176 -1.63 -5.66 10.97
N PRO A 177 -1.81 -4.66 11.87
CA PRO A 177 -1.87 -3.27 11.49
C PRO A 177 -0.59 -2.77 10.80
N GLY A 178 0.58 -3.25 11.22
CA GLY A 178 1.86 -2.92 10.58
C GLY A 178 1.93 -3.43 9.14
N ILE A 179 1.54 -4.69 8.90
CA ILE A 179 1.57 -5.27 7.54
C ILE A 179 0.57 -4.54 6.63
N SER A 180 -0.63 -4.25 7.11
CA SER A 180 -1.60 -3.47 6.34
C SER A 180 -1.12 -2.05 6.04
N GLY A 181 -0.48 -1.40 7.01
CA GLY A 181 0.15 -0.10 6.79
C GLY A 181 1.30 -0.16 5.78
N ALA A 182 2.14 -1.21 5.83
CA ALA A 182 3.19 -1.43 4.84
C ALA A 182 2.61 -1.62 3.42
N MET A 183 1.48 -2.35 3.28
CA MET A 183 0.78 -2.51 2.00
C MET A 183 0.27 -1.18 1.47
N VAL A 184 -0.30 -0.32 2.33
CA VAL A 184 -0.71 1.04 1.94
C VAL A 184 0.48 1.87 1.47
N GLY A 185 1.58 1.85 2.24
CA GLY A 185 2.81 2.55 1.87
C GLY A 185 3.41 2.05 0.55
N MET A 186 3.43 0.72 0.34
CA MET A 186 3.89 0.12 -0.90
C MET A 186 3.04 0.55 -2.11
N VAL A 187 1.70 0.54 -1.99
CA VAL A 187 0.79 1.00 -3.06
C VAL A 187 1.04 2.47 -3.38
N ALA A 188 1.20 3.32 -2.38
CA ALA A 188 1.52 4.74 -2.56
C ALA A 188 2.90 4.93 -3.21
N GLY A 189 3.88 4.14 -2.81
CA GLY A 189 5.23 4.13 -3.41
C GLY A 189 5.21 3.72 -4.88
N LEU A 190 4.45 2.68 -5.22
CA LEU A 190 4.26 2.27 -6.62
C LEU A 190 3.60 3.38 -7.45
N ALA A 191 2.58 4.07 -6.91
CA ALA A 191 1.91 5.16 -7.61
C ALA A 191 2.86 6.33 -7.87
N SER A 192 3.61 6.76 -6.86
CA SER A 192 4.53 7.89 -7.00
C SER A 192 5.78 7.52 -7.82
N GLY A 193 6.34 6.34 -7.64
CA GLY A 193 7.49 5.87 -8.41
C GLY A 193 7.18 5.66 -9.89
N SER A 194 6.04 5.01 -10.21
CA SER A 194 5.60 4.84 -11.59
C SER A 194 5.20 6.17 -12.25
N GLY A 195 4.51 7.06 -11.52
CA GLY A 195 4.19 8.39 -12.01
C GLY A 195 5.44 9.22 -12.28
N MET A 196 6.40 9.18 -11.36
CA MET A 196 7.67 9.90 -11.53
C MET A 196 8.49 9.36 -12.69
N SER A 197 8.45 8.06 -12.99
CA SER A 197 9.10 7.49 -14.18
C SER A 197 8.54 8.04 -15.49
N VAL A 198 7.26 8.41 -15.52
CA VAL A 198 6.63 9.11 -16.67
C VAL A 198 7.08 10.55 -16.74
N ALA A 199 7.11 11.26 -15.60
CA ALA A 199 7.44 12.66 -15.52
C ALA A 199 8.96 12.96 -15.65
N CYS A 200 9.83 12.03 -15.27
CA CYS A 200 11.27 12.24 -15.26
C CYS A 200 11.89 12.16 -16.66
N ALA A 201 12.76 13.09 -17.02
CA ALA A 201 13.49 13.08 -18.30
C ALA A 201 14.68 12.12 -18.31
N SER A 202 15.21 11.78 -17.15
CA SER A 202 16.35 10.87 -17.03
C SER A 202 15.87 9.42 -17.04
N HIS A 203 16.43 8.65 -17.97
CA HIS A 203 16.15 7.21 -18.11
C HIS A 203 17.42 6.39 -17.83
N GLU A 204 18.36 6.93 -17.07
CA GLU A 204 19.49 6.18 -16.54
C GLU A 204 19.03 5.10 -15.57
N ALA A 205 19.57 3.88 -15.71
CA ALA A 205 19.18 2.75 -14.87
C ALA A 205 19.38 3.03 -13.38
N PHE A 206 20.50 3.63 -13.00
CA PHE A 206 20.75 3.97 -11.61
C PHE A 206 19.77 5.01 -11.07
N HIS A 207 19.54 6.10 -11.84
CA HIS A 207 18.57 7.13 -11.48
C HIS A 207 17.18 6.52 -11.29
N SER A 208 16.70 5.73 -12.26
CA SER A 208 15.37 5.12 -12.22
C SER A 208 15.20 4.15 -11.05
N CYS A 209 16.20 3.29 -10.80
CA CYS A 209 16.15 2.36 -9.66
C CYS A 209 16.21 3.10 -8.33
N PHE A 210 17.13 4.06 -8.18
CA PHE A 210 17.35 4.76 -6.91
C PHE A 210 16.27 5.80 -6.63
N ALA A 211 15.98 6.69 -7.58
CA ALA A 211 15.03 7.77 -7.36
C ALA A 211 13.57 7.31 -7.38
N HIS A 212 13.23 6.30 -8.18
CA HIS A 212 11.85 5.84 -8.33
C HIS A 212 11.61 4.50 -7.64
N GLY A 213 12.54 3.54 -7.76
CA GLY A 213 12.40 2.20 -7.17
C GLY A 213 12.46 2.20 -5.64
N MET A 214 13.45 2.90 -5.06
CA MET A 214 13.65 2.93 -3.60
C MET A 214 12.49 3.58 -2.83
N VAL A 215 11.73 4.48 -3.46
CA VAL A 215 10.56 5.13 -2.85
C VAL A 215 9.54 4.10 -2.36
N VAL A 216 9.38 2.99 -3.09
CA VAL A 216 8.44 1.90 -2.71
C VAL A 216 8.84 1.26 -1.39
N PHE A 217 10.14 0.98 -1.21
CA PHE A 217 10.67 0.41 0.03
C PHE A 217 10.53 1.38 1.20
N VAL A 218 10.94 2.64 1.00
CA VAL A 218 10.89 3.66 2.05
C VAL A 218 9.45 3.88 2.53
N LEU A 219 8.49 4.01 1.60
CA LEU A 219 7.09 4.21 1.97
C LEU A 219 6.46 2.94 2.56
N ALA A 220 6.86 1.74 2.16
CA ALA A 220 6.41 0.51 2.78
C ALA A 220 6.89 0.42 4.25
N ILE A 221 8.15 0.77 4.53
CA ILE A 221 8.72 0.79 5.89
C ILE A 221 8.03 1.86 6.74
N ALA A 222 7.88 3.08 6.22
CA ALA A 222 7.17 4.16 6.89
C ALA A 222 5.71 3.79 7.16
N GLY A 223 5.04 3.20 6.17
CA GLY A 223 3.68 2.68 6.28
C GLY A 223 3.55 1.60 7.35
N PHE A 224 4.54 0.71 7.48
CA PHE A 224 4.57 -0.29 8.57
C PHE A 224 4.55 0.38 9.95
N GLY A 225 5.44 1.36 10.17
CA GLY A 225 5.52 2.08 11.43
C GLY A 225 4.25 2.85 11.77
N LEU A 226 3.72 3.62 10.79
CA LEU A 226 2.49 4.39 10.95
C LEU A 226 1.26 3.48 11.08
N GLY A 227 1.20 2.39 10.34
CA GLY A 227 0.11 1.42 10.40
C GLY A 227 -0.06 0.82 11.80
N ARG A 228 1.03 0.53 12.49
CA ARG A 228 1.00 0.05 13.89
C ARG A 228 0.36 1.04 14.86
N ARG A 229 0.35 2.33 14.53
CA ARG A 229 -0.24 3.39 15.38
C ARG A 229 -1.67 3.76 14.96
N LEU A 230 -1.97 3.72 13.66
CA LEU A 230 -3.21 4.27 13.11
C LEU A 230 -4.28 3.23 12.81
N LEU A 231 -3.89 2.00 12.49
CA LEU A 231 -4.82 0.96 12.05
C LEU A 231 -5.42 0.08 13.16
N PRO A 232 -4.87 -0.04 14.38
CA PRO A 232 -5.55 -0.70 15.48
C PRO A 232 -6.88 -0.02 15.80
N PRO A 233 -7.89 -0.78 16.31
CA PRO A 233 -9.19 -0.24 16.71
C PRO A 233 -9.10 0.75 17.86
#